data_8f413d83b4c4e65d981db259caa4bdbb
#
_entry.id   8f413d83b4c4e65d981db259caa4bdbb
#
_cell.length_a   1.000
_cell.length_b   1.000
_cell.length_c   1.000
_cell.angle_alpha   90.00
_cell.angle_beta   90.00
_cell.angle_gamma   90.00
#
_symmetry.space_group_name_H-M   'P 1'
#
loop_
_entity.id
_entity.type
_entity.pdbx_description
1 polymer ?
#
loop_
_entity_poly.entity_id
_entity_poly.type
_entity_poly.pdbx_seq_one_letter_code
_entity_poly.pdbx_strand_id
1 'polypeptide(L)'
;MRKTKIICTLGPATDKGDVLEQLMLSGMNVARLNFSHDTYENQKKRIDKVKALRKKHNLPVACLLDTKGPEIRLKTFKDEKVTLEMGQDFCLTTRDVEGTKDIVSVTHKDLHKDIHVGSNILIDDGLVGLKVVAIKGQDIHCKVENGGTISNRKGVNIPGVELSIPFMSEKDKEDLLFGIKQDVDFVAASFTRTADDIKEMKAFLKANGGEDIRIIAKIENSQGVDNIDSIIEACEGIMVARGDMGVEIPEEEVPIIQKMIIKKVIAAGKVVITATQMLDSMMKNPRPTRAEATDVANAIYDGTSATMLSGETAAGAYPVEAVKMMARIAERTEKEINYRKRFNDMAKYTDPGITDAICHATCSTAYDLDAKAIITVTKSGFSARMISKYRPGCDIIGCAMDEKVCRQLNLSWGVRPILLGEEWEVFVLFERAINACKRDGLLEKGDVTVITSGVPIGRSGTTNMLKVQVVDD
;
A
#
# COMPACT_ATOMS: atom_id res chain seq x y z
N MET A 1 8.81 9.45 -18.12
CA MET A 1 8.09 8.28 -17.51
C MET A 1 7.31 8.76 -16.29
N ARG A 2 6.08 8.20 -16.00
CA ARG A 2 5.35 8.47 -14.76
C ARG A 2 6.13 7.87 -13.57
N LYS A 3 6.34 8.66 -12.52
CA LYS A 3 7.13 8.27 -11.34
C LYS A 3 6.26 7.65 -10.24
N THR A 4 5.06 8.23 -9.99
CA THR A 4 4.08 7.70 -9.03
C THR A 4 3.46 6.41 -9.56
N LYS A 5 3.42 5.37 -8.75
CA LYS A 5 2.89 4.05 -9.12
C LYS A 5 1.39 3.97 -8.93
N ILE A 6 0.73 3.04 -9.62
CA ILE A 6 -0.71 2.81 -9.52
C ILE A 6 -0.95 1.36 -9.07
N ILE A 7 -1.72 1.22 -8.00
CA ILE A 7 -2.23 -0.05 -7.51
C ILE A 7 -3.70 -0.16 -7.90
N CYS A 8 -4.10 -1.27 -8.49
CA CYS A 8 -5.49 -1.53 -8.85
C CYS A 8 -6.00 -2.76 -8.11
N THR A 9 -7.14 -2.62 -7.43
CA THR A 9 -7.82 -3.76 -6.82
C THR A 9 -8.53 -4.57 -7.90
N LEU A 10 -8.29 -5.88 -7.88
CA LEU A 10 -8.96 -6.81 -8.77
C LEU A 10 -10.30 -7.27 -8.18
N GLY A 11 -11.29 -7.47 -9.03
CA GLY A 11 -12.63 -7.91 -8.65
C GLY A 11 -13.50 -8.21 -9.86
N PRO A 12 -14.82 -8.32 -9.69
CA PRO A 12 -15.73 -8.71 -10.76
C PRO A 12 -15.67 -7.87 -12.04
N ALA A 13 -15.28 -6.57 -11.93
CA ALA A 13 -15.11 -5.72 -13.11
C ALA A 13 -13.90 -6.13 -13.94
N THR A 14 -12.80 -6.55 -13.28
CA THR A 14 -11.56 -6.97 -13.95
C THR A 14 -11.60 -8.39 -14.48
N ASP A 15 -12.60 -9.20 -14.07
CA ASP A 15 -12.80 -10.56 -14.57
C ASP A 15 -13.39 -10.58 -15.99
N LYS A 16 -14.01 -9.47 -16.43
CA LYS A 16 -14.68 -9.33 -17.71
C LYS A 16 -13.68 -9.17 -18.86
N GLY A 17 -13.81 -10.00 -19.90
CA GLY A 17 -13.07 -9.86 -21.16
C GLY A 17 -11.56 -9.59 -20.98
N ASP A 18 -11.10 -8.52 -21.60
CA ASP A 18 -9.71 -8.06 -21.59
C ASP A 18 -9.44 -6.89 -20.61
N VAL A 19 -10.38 -6.55 -19.73
CA VAL A 19 -10.28 -5.40 -18.81
C VAL A 19 -8.97 -5.44 -18.01
N LEU A 20 -8.60 -6.59 -17.42
CA LEU A 20 -7.35 -6.71 -16.67
C LEU A 20 -6.13 -6.40 -17.54
N GLU A 21 -6.10 -6.87 -18.79
CA GLU A 21 -5.03 -6.57 -19.74
C GLU A 21 -4.97 -5.08 -20.04
N GLN A 22 -6.12 -4.45 -20.26
CA GLN A 22 -6.20 -3.00 -20.49
C GLN A 22 -5.74 -2.19 -19.26
N LEU A 23 -6.03 -2.63 -18.02
CA LEU A 23 -5.50 -1.99 -16.81
C LEU A 23 -3.96 -2.04 -16.78
N MET A 24 -3.38 -3.20 -17.07
CA MET A 24 -1.92 -3.36 -17.11
C MET A 24 -1.27 -2.43 -18.15
N LEU A 25 -1.83 -2.39 -19.35
CA LEU A 25 -1.35 -1.53 -20.46
C LEU A 25 -1.61 -0.04 -20.20
N SER A 26 -2.62 0.31 -19.40
CA SER A 26 -2.93 1.69 -19.04
C SER A 26 -2.09 2.23 -17.85
N GLY A 27 -1.22 1.38 -17.26
CA GLY A 27 -0.25 1.81 -16.28
C GLY A 27 -0.42 1.23 -14.87
N MET A 28 -1.17 0.14 -14.69
CA MET A 28 -1.18 -0.60 -13.44
C MET A 28 0.21 -1.17 -13.13
N ASN A 29 0.73 -0.89 -11.94
CA ASN A 29 2.01 -1.39 -11.46
C ASN A 29 1.86 -2.58 -10.49
N VAL A 30 0.78 -2.60 -9.72
CA VAL A 30 0.50 -3.63 -8.73
C VAL A 30 -0.96 -4.03 -8.80
N ALA A 31 -1.21 -5.32 -8.81
CA ALA A 31 -2.52 -5.94 -8.70
C ALA A 31 -2.80 -6.25 -7.21
N ARG A 32 -3.77 -5.57 -6.60
CA ARG A 32 -4.21 -5.83 -5.23
C ARG A 32 -5.35 -6.85 -5.23
N LEU A 33 -5.22 -7.87 -4.39
CA LEU A 33 -6.22 -8.90 -4.14
C LEU A 33 -6.73 -8.73 -2.71
N ASN A 34 -7.99 -8.34 -2.54
CA ASN A 34 -8.61 -8.15 -1.23
C ASN A 34 -9.17 -9.48 -0.72
N PHE A 35 -8.58 -10.01 0.37
CA PHE A 35 -8.95 -11.28 0.98
C PHE A 35 -10.08 -11.16 2.02
N SER A 36 -10.57 -9.96 2.28
CA SER A 36 -11.81 -9.76 3.05
C SER A 36 -13.04 -10.28 2.29
N HIS A 37 -12.92 -10.40 0.97
CA HIS A 37 -13.99 -10.80 0.06
C HIS A 37 -13.50 -11.87 -0.91
N ASP A 38 -14.49 -12.63 -1.47
CA ASP A 38 -14.28 -13.61 -2.52
C ASP A 38 -13.64 -14.95 -2.04
N THR A 39 -13.55 -15.90 -2.95
CA THR A 39 -13.05 -17.26 -2.70
C THR A 39 -11.60 -17.43 -3.16
N TYR A 40 -10.88 -18.38 -2.57
CA TYR A 40 -9.52 -18.72 -3.02
C TYR A 40 -9.47 -19.10 -4.50
N GLU A 41 -10.52 -19.75 -5.02
CA GLU A 41 -10.59 -20.13 -6.43
C GLU A 41 -10.60 -18.91 -7.35
N ASN A 42 -11.42 -17.91 -7.04
CA ASN A 42 -11.48 -16.67 -7.82
C ASN A 42 -10.22 -15.84 -7.68
N GLN A 43 -9.66 -15.73 -6.47
CA GLN A 43 -8.37 -15.05 -6.26
C GLN A 43 -7.26 -15.73 -7.05
N LYS A 44 -7.21 -17.08 -7.07
CA LYS A 44 -6.25 -17.82 -7.87
C LYS A 44 -6.40 -17.54 -9.37
N LYS A 45 -7.61 -17.56 -9.91
CA LYS A 45 -7.88 -17.25 -11.32
C LYS A 45 -7.33 -15.87 -11.71
N ARG A 46 -7.53 -14.86 -10.85
CA ARG A 46 -7.01 -13.50 -11.07
C ARG A 46 -5.49 -13.48 -11.03
N ILE A 47 -4.85 -14.12 -10.06
CA ILE A 47 -3.39 -14.21 -9.96
C ILE A 47 -2.81 -14.89 -11.19
N ASP A 48 -3.38 -16.03 -11.63
CA ASP A 48 -2.93 -16.75 -12.80
C ASP A 48 -3.04 -15.89 -14.08
N LYS A 49 -4.14 -15.12 -14.21
CA LYS A 49 -4.35 -14.18 -15.33
C LYS A 49 -3.31 -13.04 -15.29
N VAL A 50 -3.00 -12.48 -14.11
CA VAL A 50 -1.93 -11.48 -13.97
C VAL A 50 -0.58 -12.06 -14.40
N LYS A 51 -0.25 -13.29 -13.94
CA LYS A 51 1.02 -13.97 -14.30
C LYS A 51 1.12 -14.21 -15.81
N ALA A 52 0.05 -14.65 -16.46
CA ALA A 52 0.00 -14.87 -17.89
C ALA A 52 0.20 -13.56 -18.69
N LEU A 53 -0.54 -12.52 -18.33
CA LEU A 53 -0.45 -11.20 -18.98
C LEU A 53 0.90 -10.52 -18.75
N ARG A 54 1.46 -10.64 -17.53
CA ARG A 54 2.80 -10.17 -17.20
C ARG A 54 3.85 -10.75 -18.14
N LYS A 55 3.81 -12.07 -18.38
CA LYS A 55 4.70 -12.75 -19.30
C LYS A 55 4.44 -12.32 -20.76
N LYS A 56 3.17 -12.22 -21.17
CA LYS A 56 2.78 -11.83 -22.54
C LYS A 56 3.33 -10.44 -22.91
N HIS A 57 3.27 -9.48 -21.98
CA HIS A 57 3.62 -8.08 -22.24
C HIS A 57 4.99 -7.67 -21.68
N ASN A 58 5.74 -8.60 -21.08
CA ASN A 58 7.01 -8.31 -20.39
C ASN A 58 6.88 -7.15 -19.39
N LEU A 59 5.81 -7.15 -18.58
CA LEU A 59 5.53 -6.12 -17.60
C LEU A 59 5.73 -6.69 -16.18
N PRO A 60 6.56 -6.08 -15.31
CA PRO A 60 6.83 -6.58 -13.97
C PRO A 60 5.72 -6.18 -12.98
N VAL A 61 4.45 -6.48 -13.31
CA VAL A 61 3.32 -6.17 -12.43
C VAL A 61 3.36 -7.08 -11.21
N ALA A 62 3.39 -6.50 -10.01
CA ALA A 62 3.41 -7.22 -8.74
C ALA A 62 2.02 -7.65 -8.30
N CYS A 63 1.95 -8.69 -7.45
CA CYS A 63 0.74 -9.10 -6.75
C CYS A 63 0.84 -8.73 -5.27
N LEU A 64 -0.18 -8.05 -4.74
CA LEU A 64 -0.32 -7.66 -3.35
C LEU A 64 -1.55 -8.33 -2.75
N LEU A 65 -1.34 -9.19 -1.75
CA LEU A 65 -2.37 -9.79 -0.93
C LEU A 65 -2.73 -8.85 0.21
N ASP A 66 -3.98 -8.41 0.30
CA ASP A 66 -4.48 -7.55 1.37
C ASP A 66 -5.29 -8.39 2.35
N THR A 67 -4.80 -8.54 3.59
CA THR A 67 -5.42 -9.37 4.62
C THR A 67 -6.72 -8.73 5.13
N LYS A 68 -7.57 -9.55 5.74
CA LYS A 68 -8.78 -9.05 6.38
C LYS A 68 -8.46 -8.29 7.66
N GLY A 69 -7.55 -8.82 8.47
CA GLY A 69 -7.16 -8.27 9.77
C GLY A 69 -8.22 -8.45 10.87
N PRO A 70 -7.92 -7.93 12.07
CA PRO A 70 -8.74 -8.10 13.28
C PRO A 70 -9.95 -7.17 13.29
N GLU A 71 -11.00 -7.50 12.55
CA GLU A 71 -12.26 -6.76 12.54
C GLU A 71 -13.25 -7.25 13.60
N ILE A 72 -13.92 -6.32 14.27
CA ILE A 72 -15.13 -6.60 15.05
C ILE A 72 -16.36 -6.40 14.16
N ARG A 73 -17.29 -7.33 14.22
CA ARG A 73 -18.55 -7.27 13.45
C ARG A 73 -19.73 -7.59 14.34
N LEU A 74 -20.89 -7.01 14.02
CA LEU A 74 -22.16 -7.48 14.51
C LEU A 74 -22.41 -8.91 14.02
N LYS A 75 -23.10 -9.73 14.81
CA LYS A 75 -23.65 -11.00 14.34
C LYS A 75 -24.96 -10.79 13.56
N THR A 76 -25.84 -11.74 13.55
CA THR A 76 -27.07 -11.71 12.75
C THR A 76 -28.27 -11.21 13.54
N PHE A 77 -29.14 -10.47 12.88
CA PHE A 77 -30.45 -10.06 13.36
C PHE A 77 -31.52 -11.03 12.88
N LYS A 78 -32.56 -11.21 13.68
CA LYS A 78 -33.72 -12.02 13.33
C LYS A 78 -34.40 -11.54 12.04
N ASP A 79 -34.55 -10.23 11.89
CA ASP A 79 -35.17 -9.58 10.75
C ASP A 79 -34.17 -9.06 9.72
N GLU A 80 -32.93 -9.62 9.69
CA GLU A 80 -31.80 -9.26 8.83
C GLU A 80 -31.28 -7.82 9.03
N LYS A 81 -32.15 -6.88 9.35
CA LYS A 81 -31.85 -5.46 9.58
C LYS A 81 -32.78 -4.86 10.61
N VAL A 82 -32.29 -3.88 11.32
CA VAL A 82 -33.07 -3.08 12.29
C VAL A 82 -32.75 -1.60 12.11
N THR A 83 -33.75 -0.75 12.39
CA THR A 83 -33.54 0.70 12.44
C THR A 83 -33.49 1.15 13.87
N LEU A 84 -32.42 1.87 14.23
CA LEU A 84 -32.21 2.46 15.54
C LEU A 84 -32.56 3.95 15.47
N GLU A 85 -33.23 4.44 16.51
CA GLU A 85 -33.60 5.85 16.62
C GLU A 85 -32.65 6.60 17.56
N MET A 86 -32.40 7.88 17.30
CA MET A 86 -31.61 8.73 18.17
C MET A 86 -32.20 8.75 19.60
N GLY A 87 -31.35 8.57 20.59
CA GLY A 87 -31.74 8.51 21.99
C GLY A 87 -32.29 7.17 22.46
N GLN A 88 -32.42 6.17 21.59
CA GLN A 88 -32.81 4.81 21.94
C GLN A 88 -31.74 4.13 22.82
N ASP A 89 -32.17 3.28 23.74
CA ASP A 89 -31.28 2.34 24.42
C ASP A 89 -31.02 1.12 23.53
N PHE A 90 -29.76 0.73 23.40
CA PHE A 90 -29.34 -0.42 22.60
C PHE A 90 -28.23 -1.18 23.31
N CYS A 91 -28.23 -2.50 23.23
CA CYS A 91 -27.25 -3.34 23.90
C CYS A 91 -26.39 -4.09 22.88
N LEU A 92 -25.07 -3.94 22.99
CA LEU A 92 -24.12 -4.88 22.37
C LEU A 92 -23.76 -5.95 23.42
N THR A 93 -23.65 -7.20 23.02
CA THR A 93 -23.30 -8.28 23.93
C THR A 93 -22.25 -9.21 23.37
N THR A 94 -21.39 -9.73 24.24
CA THR A 94 -20.43 -10.78 23.88
C THR A 94 -21.00 -12.20 24.06
N ARG A 95 -22.24 -12.31 24.58
CA ARG A 95 -23.02 -13.55 24.58
C ARG A 95 -23.49 -13.90 23.17
N ASP A 96 -23.82 -15.13 22.92
CA ASP A 96 -24.39 -15.56 21.64
C ASP A 96 -25.93 -15.47 21.71
N VAL A 97 -26.48 -14.38 21.17
CA VAL A 97 -27.91 -14.12 21.13
C VAL A 97 -28.31 -13.71 19.69
N GLU A 98 -29.54 -14.06 19.30
CA GLU A 98 -30.11 -13.56 18.07
C GLU A 98 -30.42 -12.07 18.20
N GLY A 99 -29.97 -11.26 17.24
CA GLY A 99 -30.10 -9.81 17.30
C GLY A 99 -31.56 -9.35 17.10
N THR A 100 -31.93 -8.31 17.85
CA THR A 100 -33.23 -7.63 17.78
C THR A 100 -33.01 -6.11 17.70
N LYS A 101 -34.09 -5.34 17.73
CA LYS A 101 -34.02 -3.86 17.84
C LYS A 101 -33.43 -3.36 19.16
N ASP A 102 -33.26 -4.23 20.17
CA ASP A 102 -32.83 -3.86 21.52
C ASP A 102 -31.43 -4.39 21.86
N ILE A 103 -30.98 -5.47 21.21
CA ILE A 103 -29.71 -6.15 21.49
C ILE A 103 -29.15 -6.88 20.28
N VAL A 104 -27.81 -6.94 20.16
CA VAL A 104 -27.13 -7.78 19.17
C VAL A 104 -25.78 -8.27 19.68
N SER A 105 -25.38 -9.48 19.29
CA SER A 105 -24.06 -10.03 19.59
C SER A 105 -22.99 -9.43 18.70
N VAL A 106 -21.77 -9.32 19.26
CA VAL A 106 -20.55 -8.97 18.51
C VAL A 106 -19.62 -10.18 18.36
N THR A 107 -18.70 -10.12 17.41
CA THR A 107 -17.74 -11.21 17.13
C THR A 107 -16.63 -11.28 18.17
N HIS A 108 -16.20 -10.14 18.74
CA HIS A 108 -15.13 -10.08 19.75
C HIS A 108 -15.67 -10.43 21.13
N LYS A 109 -15.26 -11.58 21.66
CA LYS A 109 -15.81 -12.16 22.89
C LYS A 109 -15.40 -11.41 24.17
N ASP A 110 -14.30 -10.67 24.14
CA ASP A 110 -13.77 -9.93 25.27
C ASP A 110 -14.01 -8.42 25.19
N LEU A 111 -14.81 -7.95 24.22
CA LEU A 111 -15.11 -6.54 24.03
C LEU A 111 -15.57 -5.83 25.30
N HIS A 112 -16.39 -6.51 26.12
CA HIS A 112 -16.87 -5.96 27.40
C HIS A 112 -15.77 -5.73 28.45
N LYS A 113 -14.56 -6.29 28.23
CA LYS A 113 -13.38 -6.07 29.09
C LYS A 113 -12.49 -4.95 28.56
N ASP A 114 -12.47 -4.76 27.23
CA ASP A 114 -11.61 -3.77 26.58
C ASP A 114 -12.21 -2.36 26.64
N ILE A 115 -13.54 -2.27 26.66
CA ILE A 115 -14.28 -1.02 26.56
C ILE A 115 -14.67 -0.47 27.95
N HIS A 116 -14.89 0.83 28.05
CA HIS A 116 -15.30 1.49 29.30
C HIS A 116 -16.52 2.40 29.08
N VAL A 117 -17.17 2.77 30.20
CA VAL A 117 -18.27 3.74 30.16
C VAL A 117 -17.77 5.07 29.61
N GLY A 118 -18.49 5.62 28.65
CA GLY A 118 -18.10 6.82 27.94
C GLY A 118 -17.38 6.57 26.60
N SER A 119 -17.02 5.31 26.26
CA SER A 119 -16.48 5.00 24.95
C SER A 119 -17.53 5.20 23.85
N ASN A 120 -17.06 5.61 22.67
CA ASN A 120 -17.87 5.65 21.46
C ASN A 120 -17.76 4.34 20.69
N ILE A 121 -18.86 3.89 20.13
CA ILE A 121 -18.91 2.74 19.22
C ILE A 121 -19.55 3.19 17.92
N LEU A 122 -18.89 2.92 16.82
CA LEU A 122 -19.32 3.25 15.49
C LEU A 122 -19.67 1.97 14.73
N ILE A 123 -20.83 1.97 14.06
CA ILE A 123 -21.33 0.82 13.30
C ILE A 123 -21.51 1.24 11.84
N ASP A 124 -21.15 0.33 10.92
CA ASP A 124 -21.28 0.53 9.46
C ASP A 124 -20.55 1.80 9.01
N ASP A 125 -19.24 1.83 9.22
CA ASP A 125 -18.34 2.93 8.86
C ASP A 125 -18.76 4.30 9.45
N GLY A 126 -19.31 4.26 10.68
CA GLY A 126 -19.72 5.47 11.40
C GLY A 126 -21.13 5.97 11.08
N LEU A 127 -21.91 5.26 10.26
CA LEU A 127 -23.30 5.65 9.95
C LEU A 127 -24.21 5.62 11.17
N VAL A 128 -23.94 4.73 12.13
CA VAL A 128 -24.64 4.70 13.42
C VAL A 128 -23.62 4.81 14.57
N GLY A 129 -23.82 5.80 15.42
CA GLY A 129 -22.99 6.06 16.61
C GLY A 129 -23.69 5.69 17.90
N LEU A 130 -22.96 5.01 18.79
CA LEU A 130 -23.44 4.62 20.11
C LEU A 130 -22.48 5.15 21.16
N LYS A 131 -23.03 5.54 22.33
CA LYS A 131 -22.29 5.90 23.54
C LYS A 131 -22.48 4.85 24.61
N VAL A 132 -21.40 4.29 25.14
CA VAL A 132 -21.48 3.32 26.25
C VAL A 132 -21.90 4.02 27.53
N VAL A 133 -23.01 3.60 28.13
CA VAL A 133 -23.55 4.18 29.37
C VAL A 133 -23.39 3.27 30.57
N ALA A 134 -23.33 1.95 30.37
CA ALA A 134 -23.07 0.98 31.45
C ALA A 134 -22.55 -0.35 30.88
N ILE A 135 -21.76 -1.08 31.67
CA ILE A 135 -21.32 -2.45 31.34
C ILE A 135 -21.77 -3.35 32.48
N LYS A 136 -22.57 -4.39 32.15
CA LYS A 136 -23.10 -5.35 33.15
C LYS A 136 -22.76 -6.77 32.69
N GLY A 137 -21.72 -7.35 33.26
CA GLY A 137 -21.21 -8.65 32.82
C GLY A 137 -20.77 -8.59 31.38
N GLN A 138 -21.41 -9.36 30.49
CA GLN A 138 -21.11 -9.41 29.06
C GLN A 138 -21.97 -8.43 28.22
N ASP A 139 -22.83 -7.63 28.85
CA ASP A 139 -23.75 -6.72 28.19
C ASP A 139 -23.23 -5.27 28.28
N ILE A 140 -23.05 -4.65 27.12
CA ILE A 140 -22.60 -3.28 26.93
C ILE A 140 -23.82 -2.45 26.57
N HIS A 141 -24.33 -1.71 27.54
CA HIS A 141 -25.48 -0.84 27.38
C HIS A 141 -25.06 0.49 26.76
N CYS A 142 -25.71 0.84 25.68
CA CYS A 142 -25.38 2.03 24.92
C CYS A 142 -26.62 2.92 24.73
N LYS A 143 -26.35 4.20 24.50
CA LYS A 143 -27.31 5.18 24.00
C LYS A 143 -27.00 5.47 22.54
N VAL A 144 -28.00 5.44 21.66
CA VAL A 144 -27.83 5.79 20.25
C VAL A 144 -27.66 7.30 20.13
N GLU A 145 -26.51 7.75 19.63
CA GLU A 145 -26.22 9.17 19.41
C GLU A 145 -26.73 9.66 18.04
N ASN A 146 -26.54 8.87 17.00
CA ASN A 146 -27.16 9.07 15.69
C ASN A 146 -27.79 7.75 15.20
N GLY A 147 -29.04 7.83 14.85
CA GLY A 147 -29.82 6.69 14.38
C GLY A 147 -29.54 6.32 12.94
N GLY A 148 -29.97 5.11 12.57
CA GLY A 148 -29.86 4.59 11.20
C GLY A 148 -30.24 3.13 11.11
N THR A 149 -30.25 2.58 9.89
CA THR A 149 -30.53 1.16 9.67
C THR A 149 -29.22 0.37 9.65
N ILE A 150 -29.11 -0.60 10.55
CA ILE A 150 -28.00 -1.55 10.62
C ILE A 150 -28.47 -2.94 10.20
N SER A 151 -27.56 -3.74 9.66
CA SER A 151 -27.86 -5.08 9.16
C SER A 151 -26.84 -6.12 9.63
N ASN A 152 -27.04 -7.37 9.24
CA ASN A 152 -26.16 -8.48 9.57
C ASN A 152 -24.70 -8.20 9.21
N ARG A 153 -23.79 -8.56 10.10
CA ARG A 153 -22.33 -8.60 9.90
C ARG A 153 -21.67 -7.24 9.60
N LYS A 154 -22.32 -6.14 9.98
CA LYS A 154 -21.73 -4.80 9.84
C LYS A 154 -20.50 -4.62 10.75
N GLY A 155 -19.54 -3.88 10.26
CA GLY A 155 -18.33 -3.51 11.01
C GLY A 155 -18.65 -2.72 12.28
N VAL A 156 -17.84 -2.91 13.31
CA VAL A 156 -17.92 -2.20 14.59
C VAL A 156 -16.54 -1.63 14.90
N ASN A 157 -16.43 -0.31 14.96
CA ASN A 157 -15.22 0.42 15.32
C ASN A 157 -15.37 1.04 16.71
N ILE A 158 -14.28 1.12 17.45
CA ILE A 158 -14.27 1.67 18.80
C ILE A 158 -13.08 2.63 18.93
N PRO A 159 -13.26 3.87 18.46
CA PRO A 159 -12.19 4.86 18.41
C PRO A 159 -11.50 5.06 19.77
N GLY A 160 -10.17 5.05 19.76
CA GLY A 160 -9.36 5.34 20.94
C GLY A 160 -9.32 4.24 22.01
N VAL A 161 -9.80 3.02 21.71
CA VAL A 161 -9.75 1.88 22.62
C VAL A 161 -8.77 0.83 22.10
N GLU A 162 -7.84 0.41 22.96
CA GLU A 162 -6.97 -0.74 22.70
C GLU A 162 -7.76 -2.04 22.84
N LEU A 163 -7.79 -2.81 21.77
CA LEU A 163 -8.53 -4.06 21.71
C LEU A 163 -7.62 -5.26 21.94
N SER A 164 -8.02 -6.19 22.79
CA SER A 164 -7.29 -7.45 23.08
C SER A 164 -7.41 -8.51 21.97
N ILE A 165 -8.02 -8.16 20.83
CA ILE A 165 -8.18 -9.06 19.70
C ILE A 165 -6.81 -9.41 19.07
N PRO A 166 -6.49 -10.71 18.83
CA PRO A 166 -5.25 -11.10 18.16
C PRO A 166 -5.08 -10.42 16.80
N PHE A 167 -3.87 -10.01 16.49
CA PHE A 167 -3.58 -9.33 15.22
C PHE A 167 -3.86 -10.21 14.00
N MET A 168 -3.38 -11.47 14.01
CA MET A 168 -3.66 -12.44 12.95
C MET A 168 -4.73 -13.44 13.39
N SER A 169 -5.85 -13.45 12.69
CA SER A 169 -6.85 -14.51 12.81
C SER A 169 -6.37 -15.81 12.14
N GLU A 170 -7.03 -16.94 12.42
CA GLU A 170 -6.76 -18.19 11.70
C GLU A 170 -7.00 -18.04 10.19
N LYS A 171 -8.01 -17.25 9.82
CA LYS A 171 -8.27 -16.93 8.41
C LYS A 171 -7.12 -16.16 7.77
N ASP A 172 -6.54 -15.16 8.47
CA ASP A 172 -5.39 -14.43 7.94
C ASP A 172 -4.18 -15.36 7.74
N LYS A 173 -3.96 -16.32 8.65
CA LYS A 173 -2.90 -17.33 8.51
C LYS A 173 -3.12 -18.22 7.28
N GLU A 174 -4.36 -18.68 7.05
CA GLU A 174 -4.72 -19.44 5.84
C GLU A 174 -4.50 -18.61 4.57
N ASP A 175 -4.88 -17.32 4.58
CA ASP A 175 -4.69 -16.40 3.47
C ASP A 175 -3.20 -16.19 3.16
N LEU A 176 -2.35 -16.06 4.19
CA LEU A 176 -0.91 -15.95 4.04
C LEU A 176 -0.29 -17.22 3.46
N LEU A 177 -0.71 -18.42 3.91
CA LEU A 177 -0.26 -19.69 3.34
C LEU A 177 -0.66 -19.82 1.86
N PHE A 178 -1.87 -19.38 1.52
CA PHE A 178 -2.29 -19.29 0.13
C PHE A 178 -1.42 -18.32 -0.67
N GLY A 179 -1.13 -17.14 -0.12
CA GLY A 179 -0.26 -16.13 -0.73
C GLY A 179 1.15 -16.65 -1.01
N ILE A 180 1.75 -17.35 -0.05
CA ILE A 180 3.06 -18.01 -0.21
C ILE A 180 3.00 -19.00 -1.38
N LYS A 181 1.99 -19.88 -1.40
CA LYS A 181 1.81 -20.86 -2.49
C LYS A 181 1.60 -20.19 -3.86
N GLN A 182 1.01 -19.01 -3.89
CA GLN A 182 0.79 -18.25 -5.11
C GLN A 182 1.94 -17.32 -5.49
N ASP A 183 3.05 -17.31 -4.77
CA ASP A 183 4.20 -16.44 -5.01
C ASP A 183 3.80 -14.96 -5.13
N VAL A 184 3.05 -14.45 -4.14
CA VAL A 184 2.73 -13.02 -4.08
C VAL A 184 3.98 -12.22 -3.69
N ASP A 185 4.03 -10.96 -4.12
CA ASP A 185 5.19 -10.10 -3.94
C ASP A 185 5.10 -9.28 -2.65
N PHE A 186 3.87 -8.96 -2.23
CA PHE A 186 3.56 -8.14 -1.07
C PHE A 186 2.38 -8.70 -0.29
N VAL A 187 2.38 -8.42 1.01
CA VAL A 187 1.22 -8.54 1.88
C VAL A 187 0.92 -7.17 2.46
N ALA A 188 -0.32 -6.69 2.35
CA ALA A 188 -0.81 -5.54 3.08
C ALA A 188 -1.46 -6.03 4.38
N ALA A 189 -0.87 -5.62 5.51
CA ALA A 189 -1.25 -6.04 6.84
C ALA A 189 -2.31 -5.10 7.42
N SER A 190 -3.58 -5.50 7.38
CA SER A 190 -4.72 -4.68 7.81
C SER A 190 -4.72 -4.47 9.32
N PHE A 191 -5.16 -3.28 9.75
CA PHE A 191 -5.30 -2.86 11.13
C PHE A 191 -4.02 -3.02 11.97
N THR A 192 -2.87 -2.73 11.38
CA THR A 192 -1.59 -2.71 12.10
C THR A 192 -1.63 -1.65 13.21
N ARG A 193 -1.32 -2.07 14.45
CA ARG A 193 -1.35 -1.24 15.66
C ARG A 193 0.06 -0.97 16.19
N THR A 194 0.95 -1.96 16.06
CA THR A 194 2.30 -1.93 16.66
C THR A 194 3.34 -2.57 15.75
N ALA A 195 4.63 -2.33 16.06
CA ALA A 195 5.74 -3.03 15.42
C ALA A 195 5.72 -4.55 15.66
N ASP A 196 5.15 -4.99 16.80
CA ASP A 196 5.10 -6.41 17.15
C ASP A 196 4.09 -7.17 16.28
N ASP A 197 3.00 -6.53 15.85
CA ASP A 197 2.08 -7.07 14.84
C ASP A 197 2.84 -7.44 13.54
N ILE A 198 3.71 -6.54 13.08
CA ILE A 198 4.53 -6.78 11.89
C ILE A 198 5.58 -7.88 12.10
N LYS A 199 6.22 -7.91 13.27
CA LYS A 199 7.18 -8.97 13.62
C LYS A 199 6.51 -10.33 13.69
N GLU A 200 5.30 -10.42 14.25
CA GLU A 200 4.49 -11.65 14.29
C GLU A 200 4.22 -12.16 12.87
N MET A 201 3.74 -11.29 11.97
CA MET A 201 3.49 -11.66 10.57
C MET A 201 4.77 -12.07 9.84
N LYS A 202 5.89 -11.36 10.03
CA LYS A 202 7.21 -11.74 9.47
C LYS A 202 7.67 -13.11 9.95
N ALA A 203 7.52 -13.39 11.23
CA ALA A 203 7.88 -14.69 11.80
C ALA A 203 7.03 -15.81 11.20
N PHE A 204 5.73 -15.59 11.03
CA PHE A 204 4.83 -16.55 10.38
C PHE A 204 5.21 -16.80 8.92
N LEU A 205 5.42 -15.74 8.12
CA LEU A 205 5.84 -15.86 6.72
C LEU A 205 7.17 -16.65 6.62
N LYS A 206 8.16 -16.29 7.44
CA LYS A 206 9.47 -16.96 7.45
C LYS A 206 9.36 -18.44 7.81
N ALA A 207 8.55 -18.78 8.81
CA ALA A 207 8.35 -20.18 9.23
C ALA A 207 7.68 -21.04 8.14
N ASN A 208 7.00 -20.40 7.18
CA ASN A 208 6.26 -21.08 6.11
C ASN A 208 6.87 -20.89 4.70
N GLY A 209 8.12 -20.37 4.60
CA GLY A 209 8.83 -20.23 3.33
C GLY A 209 8.46 -18.98 2.52
N GLY A 210 7.84 -17.97 3.15
CA GLY A 210 7.48 -16.69 2.54
C GLY A 210 8.36 -15.52 3.00
N GLU A 211 9.62 -15.76 3.38
CA GLU A 211 10.52 -14.73 3.92
C GLU A 211 10.89 -13.64 2.92
N ASP A 212 10.69 -13.86 1.63
CA ASP A 212 10.92 -12.93 0.53
C ASP A 212 9.70 -12.04 0.23
N ILE A 213 8.55 -12.31 0.82
CA ILE A 213 7.34 -11.49 0.70
C ILE A 213 7.51 -10.24 1.57
N ARG A 214 7.24 -9.07 1.00
CA ARG A 214 7.37 -7.78 1.69
C ARG A 214 6.05 -7.35 2.32
N ILE A 215 6.13 -6.82 3.54
CA ILE A 215 4.96 -6.38 4.30
C ILE A 215 4.76 -4.87 4.16
N ILE A 216 3.55 -4.48 3.77
CA ILE A 216 3.05 -3.11 3.76
C ILE A 216 2.08 -2.99 4.95
N ALA A 217 2.45 -2.26 5.99
CA ALA A 217 1.59 -2.03 7.12
C ALA A 217 0.48 -1.03 6.76
N LYS A 218 -0.78 -1.36 7.04
CA LYS A 218 -1.92 -0.46 6.82
C LYS A 218 -2.20 0.30 8.11
N ILE A 219 -2.19 1.62 8.02
CA ILE A 219 -2.50 2.51 9.15
C ILE A 219 -3.95 2.94 9.00
N GLU A 220 -4.78 2.42 9.92
CA GLU A 220 -6.24 2.47 9.87
C GLU A 220 -6.86 2.92 11.20
N ASN A 221 -6.05 3.11 12.25
CA ASN A 221 -6.49 3.44 13.59
C ASN A 221 -5.51 4.39 14.31
N SER A 222 -5.95 4.97 15.43
CA SER A 222 -5.14 5.91 16.21
C SER A 222 -3.88 5.27 16.79
N GLN A 223 -3.95 4.03 17.28
CA GLN A 223 -2.82 3.30 17.84
C GLN A 223 -1.70 3.10 16.81
N GLY A 224 -2.05 2.78 15.55
CA GLY A 224 -1.09 2.69 14.45
C GLY A 224 -0.43 4.03 14.11
N VAL A 225 -1.15 5.15 14.24
CA VAL A 225 -0.61 6.51 14.08
C VAL A 225 0.37 6.83 15.21
N ASP A 226 0.02 6.54 16.46
CA ASP A 226 0.86 6.80 17.63
C ASP A 226 2.17 6.00 17.57
N ASN A 227 2.12 4.77 17.07
CA ASN A 227 3.26 3.86 16.94
C ASN A 227 3.97 3.92 15.58
N ILE A 228 3.67 4.94 14.76
CA ILE A 228 4.08 4.97 13.35
C ILE A 228 5.58 4.80 13.13
N ASP A 229 6.43 5.38 13.98
CA ASP A 229 7.89 5.32 13.81
C ASP A 229 8.40 3.88 13.96
N SER A 230 7.98 3.17 15.00
CA SER A 230 8.34 1.77 15.24
C SER A 230 7.76 0.82 14.18
N ILE A 231 6.56 1.10 13.67
CA ILE A 231 5.96 0.34 12.57
C ILE A 231 6.75 0.54 11.27
N ILE A 232 7.14 1.79 10.97
CA ILE A 232 7.99 2.09 9.79
C ILE A 232 9.29 1.30 9.87
N GLU A 233 9.94 1.21 11.01
CA GLU A 233 11.16 0.42 11.17
C GLU A 233 10.93 -1.07 10.88
N ALA A 234 9.81 -1.62 11.34
CA ALA A 234 9.50 -3.04 11.27
C ALA A 234 9.05 -3.54 9.89
N CYS A 235 8.42 -2.71 9.03
CA CYS A 235 7.84 -3.10 7.74
C CYS A 235 8.64 -2.62 6.52
N GLU A 236 8.23 -2.98 5.31
CA GLU A 236 8.84 -2.54 4.04
C GLU A 236 8.13 -1.34 3.40
N GLY A 237 6.96 -0.99 3.90
CA GLY A 237 6.20 0.18 3.46
C GLY A 237 4.94 0.40 4.28
N ILE A 238 4.30 1.53 4.06
CA ILE A 238 3.06 1.93 4.75
C ILE A 238 1.97 2.19 3.71
N MET A 239 0.74 1.77 4.04
CA MET A 239 -0.47 2.20 3.33
C MET A 239 -1.29 3.10 4.25
N VAL A 240 -1.52 4.33 3.84
CA VAL A 240 -2.45 5.25 4.48
C VAL A 240 -3.84 4.92 3.97
N ALA A 241 -4.59 4.14 4.73
CA ALA A 241 -5.93 3.64 4.38
C ALA A 241 -6.99 4.60 4.92
N ARG A 242 -7.23 5.69 4.18
CA ARG A 242 -7.98 6.87 4.64
C ARG A 242 -9.43 6.58 4.97
N GLY A 243 -10.04 5.58 4.32
CA GLY A 243 -11.43 5.17 4.58
C GLY A 243 -11.61 4.68 6.02
N ASP A 244 -10.88 3.64 6.39
CA ASP A 244 -10.94 3.06 7.74
C ASP A 244 -10.36 4.02 8.78
N MET A 245 -9.30 4.74 8.44
CA MET A 245 -8.70 5.77 9.31
C MET A 245 -9.71 6.86 9.67
N GLY A 246 -10.51 7.35 8.71
CA GLY A 246 -11.51 8.40 8.93
C GLY A 246 -12.72 7.96 9.75
N VAL A 247 -12.89 6.65 9.99
CA VAL A 247 -13.86 6.13 10.96
C VAL A 247 -13.33 6.22 12.39
N GLU A 248 -12.02 6.02 12.56
CA GLU A 248 -11.34 5.96 13.87
C GLU A 248 -10.80 7.32 14.34
N ILE A 249 -10.51 8.22 13.43
CA ILE A 249 -9.84 9.52 13.66
C ILE A 249 -10.72 10.63 13.07
N PRO A 250 -10.79 11.81 13.72
CA PRO A 250 -11.54 12.96 13.16
C PRO A 250 -11.13 13.24 11.71
N GLU A 251 -12.11 13.46 10.84
CA GLU A 251 -11.90 13.59 9.39
C GLU A 251 -10.91 14.71 9.04
N GLU A 252 -10.92 15.81 9.78
CA GLU A 252 -10.01 16.95 9.62
C GLU A 252 -8.55 16.65 9.93
N GLU A 253 -8.28 15.61 10.74
CA GLU A 253 -6.92 15.19 11.09
C GLU A 253 -6.30 14.28 10.01
N VAL A 254 -7.12 13.56 9.24
CA VAL A 254 -6.65 12.59 8.24
C VAL A 254 -5.67 13.20 7.23
N PRO A 255 -5.89 14.40 6.64
CA PRO A 255 -4.94 15.01 5.71
C PRO A 255 -3.60 15.37 6.38
N ILE A 256 -3.62 15.76 7.66
CA ILE A 256 -2.42 16.12 8.44
C ILE A 256 -1.59 14.87 8.68
N ILE A 257 -2.25 13.80 9.15
CA ILE A 257 -1.64 12.49 9.40
C ILE A 257 -1.07 11.90 8.11
N GLN A 258 -1.80 11.96 6.99
CA GLN A 258 -1.32 11.53 5.68
C GLN A 258 0.02 12.20 5.33
N LYS A 259 0.11 13.52 5.43
CA LYS A 259 1.33 14.27 5.12
C LYS A 259 2.49 13.90 6.04
N MET A 260 2.22 13.73 7.33
CA MET A 260 3.21 13.32 8.32
C MET A 260 3.75 11.92 8.01
N ILE A 261 2.87 10.95 7.75
CA ILE A 261 3.25 9.56 7.41
C ILE A 261 4.06 9.54 6.12
N ILE A 262 3.59 10.19 5.05
CA ILE A 262 4.31 10.24 3.76
C ILE A 262 5.74 10.74 3.97
N LYS A 263 5.92 11.83 4.70
CA LYS A 263 7.23 12.41 4.98
C LYS A 263 8.14 11.45 5.74
N LYS A 264 7.66 10.82 6.81
CA LYS A 264 8.43 9.87 7.62
C LYS A 264 8.85 8.64 6.83
N VAL A 265 7.93 8.05 6.05
CA VAL A 265 8.18 6.84 5.27
C VAL A 265 9.20 7.09 4.15
N ILE A 266 9.13 8.24 3.47
CA ILE A 266 10.12 8.64 2.46
C ILE A 266 11.48 8.80 3.12
N ALA A 267 11.57 9.49 4.26
CA ALA A 267 12.82 9.68 5.00
C ALA A 267 13.48 8.35 5.39
N ALA A 268 12.68 7.32 5.70
CA ALA A 268 13.13 5.97 5.96
C ALA A 268 13.52 5.16 4.69
N GLY A 269 13.39 5.72 3.49
CA GLY A 269 13.69 5.02 2.21
C GLY A 269 12.70 3.91 1.88
N LYS A 270 11.49 3.97 2.42
CA LYS A 270 10.44 2.95 2.25
C LYS A 270 9.32 3.43 1.33
N VAL A 271 8.40 2.53 0.99
CA VAL A 271 7.28 2.81 0.09
C VAL A 271 6.09 3.32 0.89
N VAL A 272 5.43 4.37 0.42
CA VAL A 272 4.16 4.85 0.97
C VAL A 272 3.07 4.82 -0.09
N ILE A 273 1.91 4.30 0.28
CA ILE A 273 0.73 4.17 -0.59
C ILE A 273 -0.38 5.03 -0.01
N THR A 274 -0.95 5.91 -0.83
CA THR A 274 -2.17 6.64 -0.48
C THR A 274 -3.37 5.90 -1.07
N ALA A 275 -4.28 5.48 -0.21
CA ALA A 275 -5.35 4.54 -0.56
C ALA A 275 -6.73 5.06 -0.17
N THR A 276 -7.75 4.51 -0.82
CA THR A 276 -9.19 4.70 -0.62
C THR A 276 -9.71 6.07 -1.03
N GLN A 277 -10.90 6.09 -1.62
CA GLN A 277 -11.63 7.31 -2.02
C GLN A 277 -10.84 8.27 -2.92
N MET A 278 -9.96 7.73 -3.80
CA MET A 278 -9.13 8.54 -4.68
C MET A 278 -9.92 9.08 -5.87
N LEU A 279 -10.64 8.22 -6.59
CA LEU A 279 -11.50 8.55 -7.72
C LEU A 279 -12.87 7.85 -7.57
N ASP A 280 -13.43 7.82 -6.37
CA ASP A 280 -14.59 7.02 -5.98
C ASP A 280 -15.81 7.27 -6.88
N SER A 281 -16.07 8.52 -7.29
CA SER A 281 -17.16 8.86 -8.20
C SER A 281 -17.04 8.13 -9.55
N MET A 282 -15.83 7.69 -9.93
CA MET A 282 -15.62 6.90 -11.17
C MET A 282 -16.08 5.44 -11.06
N MET A 283 -16.56 5.00 -9.90
CA MET A 283 -17.33 3.77 -9.83
C MET A 283 -18.59 3.83 -10.70
N LYS A 284 -19.19 5.00 -10.82
CA LYS A 284 -20.47 5.21 -11.55
C LYS A 284 -20.35 6.21 -12.70
N ASN A 285 -19.35 7.07 -12.71
CA ASN A 285 -19.18 8.15 -13.69
C ASN A 285 -17.90 7.98 -14.51
N PRO A 286 -17.89 8.36 -15.80
CA PRO A 286 -16.70 8.23 -16.67
C PRO A 286 -15.60 9.27 -16.37
N ARG A 287 -15.87 10.22 -15.47
CA ARG A 287 -14.94 11.29 -15.05
C ARG A 287 -15.05 11.52 -13.55
N PRO A 288 -13.93 11.84 -12.88
CA PRO A 288 -13.93 12.15 -11.46
C PRO A 288 -14.50 13.56 -11.21
N THR A 289 -14.79 13.84 -9.96
CA THR A 289 -15.03 15.22 -9.50
C THR A 289 -13.72 16.02 -9.53
N ARG A 290 -13.81 17.34 -9.44
CA ARG A 290 -12.63 18.21 -9.33
C ARG A 290 -11.92 18.03 -8.00
N ALA A 291 -12.67 17.75 -6.92
CA ALA A 291 -12.13 17.48 -5.59
C ALA A 291 -11.25 16.22 -5.61
N GLU A 292 -11.71 15.12 -6.22
CA GLU A 292 -10.95 13.88 -6.34
C GLU A 292 -9.67 14.06 -7.18
N ALA A 293 -9.76 14.78 -8.31
CA ALA A 293 -8.57 15.09 -9.11
C ALA A 293 -7.54 15.91 -8.32
N THR A 294 -8.01 16.83 -7.47
CA THR A 294 -7.16 17.63 -6.58
C THR A 294 -6.56 16.78 -5.48
N ASP A 295 -7.31 15.84 -4.91
CA ASP A 295 -6.83 14.93 -3.87
C ASP A 295 -5.70 14.03 -4.38
N VAL A 296 -5.89 13.41 -5.56
CA VAL A 296 -4.81 12.63 -6.22
C VAL A 296 -3.57 13.51 -6.44
N ALA A 297 -3.74 14.71 -6.98
CA ALA A 297 -2.62 15.62 -7.21
C ALA A 297 -1.91 16.00 -5.89
N ASN A 298 -2.65 16.26 -4.81
CA ASN A 298 -2.08 16.58 -3.51
C ASN A 298 -1.27 15.42 -2.93
N ALA A 299 -1.76 14.17 -3.00
CA ALA A 299 -0.99 13.00 -2.58
C ALA A 299 0.35 12.89 -3.33
N ILE A 300 0.37 13.24 -4.63
CA ILE A 300 1.58 13.27 -5.46
C ILE A 300 2.51 14.44 -5.06
N TYR A 301 1.95 15.62 -4.81
CA TYR A 301 2.73 16.75 -4.27
C TYR A 301 3.31 16.45 -2.88
N ASP A 302 2.61 15.70 -2.04
CA ASP A 302 3.11 15.24 -0.74
C ASP A 302 4.26 14.23 -0.90
N GLY A 303 4.36 13.58 -2.05
CA GLY A 303 5.44 12.67 -2.41
C GLY A 303 5.09 11.18 -2.28
N THR A 304 3.81 10.80 -2.25
CA THR A 304 3.41 9.38 -2.18
C THR A 304 4.14 8.53 -3.23
N SER A 305 4.49 7.31 -2.89
CA SER A 305 5.13 6.38 -3.84
C SER A 305 4.13 5.80 -4.83
N ALA A 306 2.91 5.54 -4.34
CA ALA A 306 1.83 4.99 -5.15
C ALA A 306 0.47 5.52 -4.68
N THR A 307 -0.47 5.56 -5.62
CA THR A 307 -1.90 5.76 -5.37
C THR A 307 -2.65 4.48 -5.66
N MET A 308 -3.73 4.20 -4.93
CA MET A 308 -4.49 2.97 -5.07
C MET A 308 -5.93 3.24 -5.47
N LEU A 309 -6.40 2.49 -6.47
CA LEU A 309 -7.80 2.37 -6.86
C LEU A 309 -8.41 1.12 -6.21
N SER A 310 -9.51 1.28 -5.51
CA SER A 310 -10.22 0.22 -4.78
C SER A 310 -11.45 -0.25 -5.56
N GLY A 311 -12.63 0.22 -5.19
CA GLY A 311 -13.87 -0.08 -5.85
C GLY A 311 -13.90 0.33 -7.32
N GLU A 312 -13.21 1.42 -7.67
CA GLU A 312 -13.14 1.99 -9.02
C GLU A 312 -12.69 0.95 -10.05
N THR A 313 -11.75 0.08 -9.68
CA THR A 313 -11.27 -1.00 -10.57
C THR A 313 -11.87 -2.35 -10.25
N ALA A 314 -12.24 -2.64 -8.99
CA ALA A 314 -12.76 -3.95 -8.59
C ALA A 314 -14.20 -4.19 -9.03
N ALA A 315 -15.07 -3.19 -8.94
CA ALA A 315 -16.51 -3.29 -9.16
C ALA A 315 -17.10 -2.15 -10.00
N GLY A 316 -16.33 -1.08 -10.23
CA GLY A 316 -16.78 0.09 -10.96
C GLY A 316 -17.16 -0.16 -12.41
N ALA A 317 -17.96 0.73 -12.97
CA ALA A 317 -18.38 0.68 -14.37
C ALA A 317 -17.28 1.15 -15.35
N TYR A 318 -16.28 1.88 -14.86
CA TYR A 318 -15.24 2.53 -15.68
C TYR A 318 -13.81 2.22 -15.22
N PRO A 319 -13.42 0.94 -15.03
CA PRO A 319 -12.13 0.58 -14.44
C PRO A 319 -10.93 1.05 -15.25
N VAL A 320 -10.98 0.94 -16.58
CA VAL A 320 -9.88 1.34 -17.47
C VAL A 320 -9.72 2.86 -17.50
N GLU A 321 -10.84 3.57 -17.55
CA GLU A 321 -10.88 5.04 -17.53
C GLU A 321 -10.34 5.59 -16.21
N ALA A 322 -10.62 4.92 -15.09
CA ALA A 322 -10.10 5.29 -13.77
C ALA A 322 -8.56 5.19 -13.72
N VAL A 323 -7.98 4.11 -14.23
CA VAL A 323 -6.52 3.97 -14.31
C VAL A 323 -5.90 5.01 -15.24
N LYS A 324 -6.49 5.22 -16.43
CA LYS A 324 -6.03 6.25 -17.38
C LYS A 324 -6.14 7.66 -16.78
N MET A 325 -7.18 7.95 -16.02
CA MET A 325 -7.35 9.24 -15.34
C MET A 325 -6.29 9.42 -14.26
N MET A 326 -6.09 8.42 -13.39
CA MET A 326 -5.05 8.43 -12.37
C MET A 326 -3.67 8.68 -12.98
N ALA A 327 -3.35 7.97 -14.09
CA ALA A 327 -2.09 8.14 -14.79
C ALA A 327 -1.91 9.57 -15.33
N ARG A 328 -2.94 10.14 -15.97
CA ARG A 328 -2.89 11.52 -16.50
C ARG A 328 -2.71 12.57 -15.40
N ILE A 329 -3.42 12.42 -14.27
CA ILE A 329 -3.25 13.33 -13.12
C ILE A 329 -1.81 13.23 -12.61
N ALA A 330 -1.28 12.02 -12.44
CA ALA A 330 0.08 11.81 -11.97
C ALA A 330 1.11 12.46 -12.91
N GLU A 331 1.04 12.16 -14.21
CA GLU A 331 1.97 12.70 -15.21
C GLU A 331 1.90 14.23 -15.32
N ARG A 332 0.69 14.80 -15.19
CA ARG A 332 0.54 16.26 -15.26
C ARG A 332 1.09 16.93 -14.00
N THR A 333 0.80 16.37 -12.82
CA THR A 333 1.27 16.90 -11.53
C THR A 333 2.80 16.80 -11.43
N GLU A 334 3.38 15.67 -11.83
CA GLU A 334 4.82 15.44 -11.78
C GLU A 334 5.63 16.45 -12.62
N LYS A 335 5.07 16.97 -13.72
CA LYS A 335 5.72 18.01 -14.55
C LYS A 335 5.85 19.37 -13.85
N GLU A 336 5.02 19.65 -12.84
CA GLU A 336 5.05 20.92 -12.09
C GLU A 336 5.92 20.83 -10.82
N ILE A 337 6.43 19.63 -10.47
CA ILE A 337 7.24 19.45 -9.27
C ILE A 337 8.66 19.95 -9.54
N ASN A 338 9.13 20.85 -8.67
CA ASN A 338 10.54 21.23 -8.64
C ASN A 338 11.35 20.16 -7.89
N TYR A 339 11.83 19.15 -8.63
CA TYR A 339 12.56 18.02 -8.06
C TYR A 339 13.92 18.43 -7.46
N ARG A 340 14.60 19.43 -8.00
CA ARG A 340 15.88 19.95 -7.44
C ARG A 340 15.64 20.54 -6.04
N LYS A 341 14.58 21.34 -5.88
CA LYS A 341 14.20 21.87 -4.56
C LYS A 341 13.86 20.74 -3.59
N ARG A 342 13.04 19.77 -4.04
CA ARG A 342 12.67 18.59 -3.23
C ARG A 342 13.89 17.79 -2.78
N PHE A 343 14.84 17.57 -3.66
CA PHE A 343 16.10 16.91 -3.35
C PHE A 343 16.89 17.67 -2.28
N ASN A 344 17.03 18.98 -2.42
CA ASN A 344 17.74 19.81 -1.45
C ASN A 344 17.05 19.82 -0.06
N ASP A 345 15.73 19.75 -0.02
CA ASP A 345 14.98 19.65 1.24
C ASP A 345 15.14 18.26 1.88
N MET A 346 15.19 17.20 1.10
CA MET A 346 15.42 15.84 1.57
C MET A 346 16.85 15.61 2.09
N ALA A 347 17.84 16.29 1.54
CA ALA A 347 19.24 16.20 1.98
C ALA A 347 19.45 16.59 3.47
N LYS A 348 18.50 17.32 4.06
CA LYS A 348 18.52 17.67 5.49
C LYS A 348 18.22 16.48 6.41
N TYR A 349 17.76 15.37 5.87
CA TYR A 349 17.36 14.15 6.59
C TYR A 349 18.26 12.95 6.22
N THR A 350 19.51 13.20 5.79
CA THR A 350 20.48 12.13 5.51
C THR A 350 20.90 11.45 6.81
N ASP A 351 20.82 10.13 6.79
CA ASP A 351 21.38 9.30 7.84
C ASP A 351 22.91 9.20 7.64
N PRO A 352 23.78 9.27 8.67
CA PRO A 352 25.24 9.22 8.52
C PRO A 352 25.76 7.81 8.16
N GLY A 353 25.16 7.16 7.14
CA GLY A 353 25.56 5.84 6.64
C GLY A 353 26.21 5.90 5.25
N ILE A 354 27.11 4.95 4.96
CA ILE A 354 27.79 4.86 3.66
C ILE A 354 26.78 4.82 2.51
N THR A 355 25.77 3.99 2.61
CA THR A 355 24.74 3.85 1.58
C THR A 355 24.01 5.16 1.31
N ASP A 356 23.61 5.87 2.37
CA ASP A 356 22.86 7.11 2.23
C ASP A 356 23.75 8.21 1.62
N ALA A 357 25.01 8.30 2.05
CA ALA A 357 25.98 9.23 1.48
C ALA A 357 26.25 8.98 -0.02
N ILE A 358 26.41 7.72 -0.42
CA ILE A 358 26.62 7.37 -1.84
C ILE A 358 25.36 7.64 -2.66
N CYS A 359 24.16 7.31 -2.15
CA CYS A 359 22.90 7.59 -2.86
C CYS A 359 22.65 9.10 -3.00
N HIS A 360 22.95 9.88 -1.97
CA HIS A 360 22.91 11.34 -2.05
C HIS A 360 23.89 11.88 -3.10
N ALA A 361 25.16 11.45 -3.06
CA ALA A 361 26.17 11.81 -4.03
C ALA A 361 25.77 11.42 -5.46
N THR A 362 25.18 10.22 -5.64
CA THR A 362 24.68 9.75 -6.94
C THR A 362 23.60 10.69 -7.49
N CYS A 363 22.64 11.10 -6.67
CA CYS A 363 21.59 12.03 -7.09
C CYS A 363 22.14 13.43 -7.36
N SER A 364 23.07 13.94 -6.52
CA SER A 364 23.75 15.23 -6.75
C SER A 364 24.52 15.22 -8.06
N THR A 365 25.32 14.19 -8.30
CA THR A 365 26.07 14.02 -9.56
C THR A 365 25.14 13.97 -10.77
N ALA A 366 24.00 13.26 -10.65
CA ALA A 366 23.03 13.22 -11.74
C ALA A 366 22.41 14.59 -12.05
N TYR A 367 22.18 15.43 -11.03
CA TYR A 367 21.72 16.80 -11.24
C TYR A 367 22.80 17.71 -11.82
N ASP A 368 24.05 17.57 -11.37
CA ASP A 368 25.15 18.44 -11.81
C ASP A 368 25.57 18.17 -13.26
N LEU A 369 25.36 16.93 -13.73
CA LEU A 369 25.68 16.50 -15.08
C LEU A 369 24.46 16.45 -16.03
N ASP A 370 23.27 16.85 -15.55
CA ASP A 370 21.99 16.69 -16.27
C ASP A 370 21.83 15.27 -16.83
N ALA A 371 22.12 14.28 -15.99
CA ALA A 371 22.12 12.88 -16.37
C ALA A 371 20.75 12.41 -16.82
N LYS A 372 20.69 11.65 -17.91
CA LYS A 372 19.46 11.08 -18.48
C LYS A 372 18.77 10.12 -17.51
N ALA A 373 19.56 9.30 -16.81
CA ALA A 373 19.06 8.33 -15.84
C ALA A 373 20.12 8.01 -14.77
N ILE A 374 19.60 7.53 -13.62
CA ILE A 374 20.41 6.82 -12.63
C ILE A 374 20.13 5.33 -12.79
N ILE A 375 21.17 4.55 -13.03
CA ILE A 375 21.12 3.09 -13.13
C ILE A 375 21.55 2.50 -11.79
N THR A 376 20.73 1.65 -11.19
CA THR A 376 21.09 0.91 -9.97
C THR A 376 21.22 -0.56 -10.31
N VAL A 377 22.37 -1.16 -10.04
CA VAL A 377 22.56 -2.62 -10.13
C VAL A 377 22.43 -3.19 -8.73
N THR A 378 21.43 -4.04 -8.54
CA THR A 378 20.99 -4.42 -7.18
C THR A 378 20.52 -5.87 -7.10
N LYS A 379 20.91 -6.59 -6.03
CA LYS A 379 20.46 -7.95 -5.76
C LYS A 379 19.06 -7.98 -5.13
N SER A 380 18.80 -7.12 -4.15
CA SER A 380 17.56 -7.11 -3.35
C SER A 380 16.66 -5.91 -3.61
N GLY A 381 17.00 -5.07 -4.59
CA GLY A 381 16.32 -3.80 -4.85
C GLY A 381 16.68 -2.68 -3.87
N PHE A 382 17.57 -2.91 -2.90
CA PHE A 382 17.89 -1.94 -1.85
C PHE A 382 18.44 -0.64 -2.42
N SER A 383 19.46 -0.68 -3.26
CA SER A 383 20.06 0.53 -3.89
C SER A 383 19.02 1.36 -4.65
N ALA A 384 18.13 0.70 -5.41
CA ALA A 384 17.09 1.39 -6.17
C ALA A 384 16.09 2.10 -5.24
N ARG A 385 15.71 1.48 -4.11
CA ARG A 385 14.85 2.12 -3.11
C ARG A 385 15.54 3.30 -2.43
N MET A 386 16.82 3.18 -2.13
CA MET A 386 17.60 4.28 -1.51
C MET A 386 17.78 5.46 -2.46
N ILE A 387 17.97 5.24 -3.76
CA ILE A 387 17.94 6.32 -4.76
C ILE A 387 16.53 6.92 -4.84
N SER A 388 15.48 6.07 -4.85
CA SER A 388 14.07 6.51 -4.86
C SER A 388 13.71 7.42 -3.68
N LYS A 389 14.32 7.23 -2.49
CA LYS A 389 14.18 8.10 -1.32
C LYS A 389 14.40 9.57 -1.66
N TYR A 390 15.41 9.87 -2.45
CA TYR A 390 15.81 11.23 -2.82
C TYR A 390 14.95 11.87 -3.91
N ARG A 391 14.01 11.14 -4.51
CA ARG A 391 13.10 11.65 -5.53
C ARG A 391 13.80 12.43 -6.65
N PRO A 392 14.82 11.85 -7.34
CA PRO A 392 15.55 12.57 -8.41
C PRO A 392 14.64 12.94 -9.57
N GLY A 393 15.00 14.02 -10.29
CA GLY A 393 14.27 14.47 -11.48
C GLY A 393 14.39 13.53 -12.67
N CYS A 394 15.57 12.89 -12.86
CA CYS A 394 15.79 11.90 -13.91
C CYS A 394 15.11 10.56 -13.57
N ASP A 395 15.10 9.65 -14.53
CA ASP A 395 14.56 8.30 -14.34
C ASP A 395 15.51 7.42 -13.52
N ILE A 396 14.95 6.52 -12.70
CA ILE A 396 15.70 5.52 -11.94
C ILE A 396 15.48 4.17 -12.61
N ILE A 397 16.55 3.56 -13.09
CA ILE A 397 16.49 2.23 -13.72
C ILE A 397 17.03 1.21 -12.70
N GLY A 398 16.13 0.35 -12.23
CA GLY A 398 16.46 -0.67 -11.23
C GLY A 398 16.80 -2.01 -11.89
N CYS A 399 18.08 -2.24 -12.15
CA CYS A 399 18.56 -3.47 -12.77
C CYS A 399 18.74 -4.55 -11.70
N ALA A 400 17.93 -5.60 -11.75
CA ALA A 400 17.95 -6.72 -10.81
C ALA A 400 18.19 -8.05 -11.52
N MET A 401 18.68 -9.05 -10.77
CA MET A 401 18.98 -10.38 -11.29
C MET A 401 17.83 -11.36 -11.08
N ASP A 402 16.83 -10.98 -10.32
CA ASP A 402 15.70 -11.81 -9.92
C ASP A 402 14.36 -11.17 -10.33
N GLU A 403 13.44 -11.98 -10.88
CA GLU A 403 12.14 -11.51 -11.35
C GLU A 403 11.25 -10.97 -10.22
N LYS A 404 11.29 -11.59 -9.03
CA LYS A 404 10.50 -11.14 -7.89
C LYS A 404 10.97 -9.78 -7.40
N VAL A 405 12.29 -9.57 -7.38
CA VAL A 405 12.86 -8.25 -7.06
C VAL A 405 12.43 -7.20 -8.07
N CYS A 406 12.40 -7.53 -9.38
CA CYS A 406 11.86 -6.62 -10.41
C CYS A 406 10.39 -6.29 -10.14
N ARG A 407 9.56 -7.28 -9.81
CA ARG A 407 8.14 -7.06 -9.47
C ARG A 407 7.99 -6.17 -8.24
N GLN A 408 8.79 -6.40 -7.20
CA GLN A 408 8.78 -5.61 -5.97
C GLN A 408 9.26 -4.17 -6.21
N LEU A 409 10.25 -3.97 -7.06
CA LEU A 409 10.73 -2.64 -7.45
C LEU A 409 9.68 -1.83 -8.23
N ASN A 410 8.73 -2.51 -8.88
CA ASN A 410 7.66 -1.84 -9.62
C ASN A 410 6.68 -1.04 -8.72
N LEU A 411 6.74 -1.23 -7.39
CA LEU A 411 6.04 -0.39 -6.42
C LEU A 411 6.89 0.81 -5.95
N SER A 412 8.19 0.84 -6.23
CA SER A 412 9.08 1.93 -5.80
C SER A 412 8.92 3.16 -6.69
N TRP A 413 8.77 4.35 -6.07
CA TRP A 413 8.60 5.60 -6.79
C TRP A 413 9.74 5.85 -7.80
N GLY A 414 9.38 6.22 -9.03
CA GLY A 414 10.32 6.58 -10.08
C GLY A 414 11.18 5.43 -10.62
N VAL A 415 11.11 4.22 -10.05
CA VAL A 415 11.93 3.09 -10.47
C VAL A 415 11.28 2.36 -11.64
N ARG A 416 12.06 2.17 -12.71
CA ARG A 416 11.74 1.25 -13.81
C ARG A 416 12.61 -0.01 -13.66
N PRO A 417 12.05 -1.15 -13.28
CA PRO A 417 12.82 -2.37 -13.10
C PRO A 417 13.17 -3.00 -14.45
N ILE A 418 14.39 -3.55 -14.53
CA ILE A 418 14.91 -4.33 -15.67
C ILE A 418 15.54 -5.61 -15.12
N LEU A 419 15.21 -6.74 -15.72
CA LEU A 419 15.84 -8.02 -15.42
C LEU A 419 17.11 -8.20 -16.25
N LEU A 420 18.26 -8.39 -15.57
CA LEU A 420 19.56 -8.60 -16.24
C LEU A 420 20.00 -10.07 -16.31
N GLY A 421 19.46 -10.93 -15.44
CA GLY A 421 19.99 -12.25 -15.21
C GLY A 421 21.25 -12.27 -14.33
N GLU A 422 21.70 -13.45 -13.94
CA GLU A 422 22.84 -13.63 -13.03
C GLU A 422 24.18 -13.26 -13.68
N GLU A 423 24.98 -12.50 -12.95
CA GLU A 423 26.35 -12.13 -13.26
C GLU A 423 27.05 -11.64 -11.99
N TRP A 424 28.34 -11.90 -11.84
CA TRP A 424 29.10 -11.59 -10.64
C TRP A 424 30.22 -10.58 -10.89
N GLU A 425 30.56 -10.31 -12.16
CA GLU A 425 31.55 -9.31 -12.51
C GLU A 425 30.87 -7.95 -12.67
N VAL A 426 31.30 -6.97 -11.87
CA VAL A 426 30.62 -5.69 -11.72
C VAL A 426 30.57 -4.85 -13.01
N PHE A 427 31.69 -4.83 -13.77
CA PHE A 427 31.75 -4.03 -14.99
C PHE A 427 30.95 -4.65 -16.12
N VAL A 428 30.92 -5.99 -16.20
CA VAL A 428 30.04 -6.74 -17.13
C VAL A 428 28.57 -6.45 -16.82
N LEU A 429 28.20 -6.40 -15.54
CA LEU A 429 26.83 -6.02 -15.16
C LEU A 429 26.49 -4.57 -15.56
N PHE A 430 27.43 -3.64 -15.47
CA PHE A 430 27.22 -2.26 -15.89
C PHE A 430 27.00 -2.17 -17.40
N GLU A 431 27.82 -2.86 -18.19
CA GLU A 431 27.65 -2.93 -19.64
C GLU A 431 26.30 -3.57 -20.03
N ARG A 432 25.94 -4.68 -19.39
CA ARG A 432 24.62 -5.32 -19.59
C ARG A 432 23.47 -4.39 -19.25
N ALA A 433 23.58 -3.61 -18.16
CA ALA A 433 22.57 -2.65 -17.76
C ALA A 433 22.40 -1.53 -18.80
N ILE A 434 23.51 -0.95 -19.31
CA ILE A 434 23.49 0.05 -20.37
C ILE A 434 22.88 -0.54 -21.65
N ASN A 435 23.33 -1.72 -22.08
CA ASN A 435 22.83 -2.39 -23.28
C ASN A 435 21.32 -2.72 -23.18
N ALA A 436 20.86 -3.14 -22.00
CA ALA A 436 19.43 -3.35 -21.75
C ALA A 436 18.64 -2.04 -21.85
N CYS A 437 19.17 -0.95 -21.30
CA CYS A 437 18.56 0.37 -21.40
C CYS A 437 18.51 0.89 -22.85
N LYS A 438 19.57 0.67 -23.64
CA LYS A 438 19.59 1.02 -25.09
C LYS A 438 18.54 0.21 -25.84
N ARG A 439 18.52 -1.10 -25.66
CA ARG A 439 17.54 -2.00 -26.31
C ARG A 439 16.09 -1.58 -26.01
N ASP A 440 15.81 -1.14 -24.78
CA ASP A 440 14.48 -0.73 -24.34
C ASP A 440 14.16 0.75 -24.68
N GLY A 441 15.05 1.45 -25.40
CA GLY A 441 14.88 2.83 -25.86
C GLY A 441 14.91 3.86 -24.71
N LEU A 442 15.59 3.54 -23.61
CA LEU A 442 15.73 4.42 -22.44
C LEU A 442 16.97 5.30 -22.49
N LEU A 443 17.99 4.85 -23.21
CA LEU A 443 19.27 5.53 -23.38
C LEU A 443 19.67 5.51 -24.86
N GLU A 444 20.28 6.60 -25.29
CA GLU A 444 20.85 6.76 -26.61
C GLU A 444 22.35 7.10 -26.50
N LYS A 445 23.08 6.95 -27.60
CA LYS A 445 24.48 7.34 -27.71
C LYS A 445 24.67 8.82 -27.29
N GLY A 446 25.62 9.07 -26.43
CA GLY A 446 25.94 10.39 -25.91
C GLY A 446 25.20 10.77 -24.62
N ASP A 447 24.18 10.01 -24.22
CA ASP A 447 23.51 10.23 -22.93
C ASP A 447 24.49 10.03 -21.77
N VAL A 448 24.42 10.90 -20.76
CA VAL A 448 25.15 10.74 -19.51
C VAL A 448 24.30 9.96 -18.52
N THR A 449 24.90 8.96 -17.87
CA THR A 449 24.25 8.18 -16.82
C THR A 449 25.11 8.12 -15.56
N VAL A 450 24.47 7.97 -14.39
CA VAL A 450 25.16 7.70 -13.15
C VAL A 450 24.75 6.30 -12.68
N ILE A 451 25.74 5.41 -12.56
CA ILE A 451 25.53 4.02 -12.16
C ILE A 451 25.91 3.86 -10.70
N THR A 452 25.08 3.19 -9.90
CA THR A 452 25.40 2.89 -8.50
C THR A 452 25.12 1.42 -8.16
N SER A 453 25.97 0.86 -7.30
CA SER A 453 25.90 -0.55 -6.88
C SER A 453 26.55 -0.77 -5.51
N GLY A 454 26.31 -1.92 -4.93
CA GLY A 454 27.08 -2.47 -3.82
C GLY A 454 28.19 -3.40 -4.32
N VAL A 455 29.43 -3.12 -3.92
CA VAL A 455 30.61 -3.94 -4.25
C VAL A 455 31.20 -4.50 -2.95
N PRO A 456 31.56 -5.80 -2.88
CA PRO A 456 31.42 -6.85 -3.91
C PRO A 456 29.98 -7.25 -4.18
N ILE A 457 29.70 -7.65 -5.42
CA ILE A 457 28.38 -8.12 -5.83
C ILE A 457 27.93 -9.29 -4.95
N GLY A 458 26.61 -9.39 -4.72
CA GLY A 458 26.01 -10.49 -3.94
C GLY A 458 25.75 -10.19 -2.46
N ARG A 459 26.27 -9.11 -1.91
CA ARG A 459 25.92 -8.63 -0.56
C ARG A 459 24.80 -7.61 -0.63
N SER A 460 23.67 -7.90 0.03
CA SER A 460 22.55 -6.96 0.12
C SER A 460 22.82 -5.83 1.12
N GLY A 461 22.32 -4.62 0.84
CA GLY A 461 22.39 -3.49 1.79
C GLY A 461 23.72 -2.72 1.79
N THR A 462 24.59 -2.91 0.78
CA THR A 462 25.93 -2.33 0.73
C THR A 462 26.14 -1.44 -0.51
N THR A 463 25.29 -0.43 -0.72
CA THR A 463 25.52 0.55 -1.79
C THR A 463 26.72 1.43 -1.42
N ASN A 464 27.87 1.26 -2.10
CA ASN A 464 29.14 1.88 -1.74
C ASN A 464 29.95 2.39 -2.94
N MET A 465 29.38 2.35 -4.15
CA MET A 465 30.04 2.73 -5.39
C MET A 465 29.12 3.57 -6.26
N LEU A 466 29.70 4.59 -6.90
CA LEU A 466 29.06 5.33 -7.97
C LEU A 466 30.04 5.46 -9.16
N LYS A 467 29.54 5.40 -10.40
CA LYS A 467 30.29 5.57 -11.64
C LYS A 467 29.51 6.47 -12.58
N VAL A 468 30.15 7.47 -13.16
CA VAL A 468 29.58 8.22 -14.30
C VAL A 468 29.95 7.50 -15.60
N GLN A 469 29.01 7.38 -16.51
CA GLN A 469 29.18 6.75 -17.82
C GLN A 469 28.49 7.56 -18.91
N VAL A 470 29.23 7.91 -19.96
CA VAL A 470 28.65 8.34 -21.23
C VAL A 470 28.31 7.09 -22.02
N VAL A 471 27.15 7.07 -22.64
CA VAL A 471 26.69 5.91 -23.43
C VAL A 471 27.39 5.91 -24.80
N ASP A 472 28.17 4.88 -25.03
CA ASP A 472 28.89 4.65 -26.28
C ASP A 472 28.02 3.90 -27.31
N ASP A 473 28.62 3.59 -28.50
CA ASP A 473 27.97 2.85 -29.59
C ASP A 473 27.42 1.47 -29.22
#